data_b4aaab895e02f81fc9d8433aba069709
#
_entry.id   b4aaab895e02f81fc9d8433aba069709
#
_cell.length_a   1.000
_cell.length_b   1.000
_cell.length_c   1.000
_cell.angle_alpha   90.00
_cell.angle_beta   90.00
_cell.angle_gamma   90.00
#
_symmetry.space_group_name_H-M   'P 1'
#
loop_
_entity.id
_entity.type
_entity.pdbx_description
1 polymer ?
#
loop_
_entity_poly.entity_id
_entity_poly.type
_entity_poly.pdbx_seq_one_letter_code
_entity_poly.pdbx_strand_id
1 'polypeptide(L)'
;MNPRVLRTQYSLLWSICLCAMCATMALGQDGKSGKSTSEKKRLTPEERQQKNLAQQKIDREAQEKRWATFGVIPEDDKSPLADGYRKAAEVFRISTAEFADSQIRLDLLKKDADVVTLRLGWLDKLRNSQEKLVAFRNAAADLVLSDPVRYENVALMLREMMTSEVANDRSDHWAHGARAVLSCENLVTDEVLLHAGYAGYIDSDWELATLSWTKLLDRGILPQVEQFLLTQLPAIRANWEKELELRKEDEAKNNPRVEIVTTKGIIEVELFEDDAPESVANFIYLVENKYYEKKPFYLVKQHLLAQTGCEKGDGKGTAGYSIRFEGDAPTARRHFRGSLAIPVGIDAETGKLNLDSGGSQFYIAFSPLLFVDGKHTVFGRIVRNVEFLGLLRQIDMTDEQERKKSESTPDSIVTAKVLRKRDHEYRPTPALGKLPR
;
A
#
# COMPACT_ATOMS: atom_id res chain seq x y z
N MET A 1 39.80 3.16 2.41
CA MET A 1 38.95 2.03 1.95
C MET A 1 38.98 2.00 0.41
N ASN A 2 39.11 0.84 -0.20
CA ASN A 2 39.33 0.67 -1.61
C ASN A 2 38.08 1.04 -2.44
N PRO A 3 38.16 1.96 -3.43
CA PRO A 3 37.00 2.41 -4.22
C PRO A 3 36.24 1.28 -4.96
N ARG A 4 36.91 0.14 -5.20
CA ARG A 4 36.29 -1.06 -5.77
C ARG A 4 35.31 -1.74 -4.82
N VAL A 5 35.48 -1.63 -3.51
CA VAL A 5 34.61 -2.23 -2.49
C VAL A 5 33.29 -1.44 -2.35
N LEU A 6 33.34 -0.11 -2.47
CA LEU A 6 32.15 0.74 -2.46
C LEU A 6 31.26 0.51 -3.70
N ARG A 7 31.86 0.38 -4.90
CA ARG A 7 31.09 0.11 -6.14
C ARG A 7 30.37 -1.22 -6.12
N THR A 8 30.96 -2.26 -5.54
CA THR A 8 30.34 -3.59 -5.41
C THR A 8 29.21 -3.60 -4.37
N GLN A 9 29.27 -2.75 -3.36
CA GLN A 9 28.28 -2.68 -2.29
C GLN A 9 26.96 -2.03 -2.74
N TYR A 10 27.00 -0.97 -3.56
CA TYR A 10 25.78 -0.34 -4.08
C TYR A 10 25.05 -1.22 -5.10
N SER A 11 25.73 -2.01 -5.92
CA SER A 11 25.09 -2.93 -6.86
C SER A 11 24.38 -4.10 -6.16
N LEU A 12 24.90 -4.59 -5.00
CA LEU A 12 24.25 -5.64 -4.22
C LEU A 12 22.94 -5.17 -3.53
N LEU A 13 22.91 -3.92 -3.06
CA LEU A 13 21.75 -3.33 -2.42
C LEU A 13 20.50 -3.32 -3.29
N TRP A 14 20.70 -2.98 -4.55
CA TRP A 14 19.60 -2.92 -5.52
C TRP A 14 19.18 -4.28 -6.02
N SER A 15 20.08 -5.25 -6.14
CA SER A 15 19.75 -6.62 -6.50
C SER A 15 18.83 -7.29 -5.46
N ILE A 16 18.99 -6.99 -4.18
CA ILE A 16 18.18 -7.55 -3.09
C ILE A 16 16.79 -6.88 -3.05
N CYS A 17 16.71 -5.55 -3.22
CA CYS A 17 15.42 -4.85 -3.34
C CYS A 17 14.65 -5.26 -4.60
N LEU A 18 15.32 -5.44 -5.74
CA LEU A 18 14.68 -5.89 -6.98
C LEU A 18 14.28 -7.38 -6.94
N CYS A 19 15.01 -8.27 -6.29
CA CYS A 19 14.57 -9.67 -6.13
C CYS A 19 13.27 -9.77 -5.33
N ALA A 20 13.05 -8.94 -4.32
CA ALA A 20 11.77 -8.86 -3.63
C ALA A 20 10.67 -8.21 -4.52
N MET A 21 11.04 -7.30 -5.44
CA MET A 21 10.16 -6.66 -6.41
C MET A 21 9.91 -7.51 -7.67
N CYS A 22 10.94 -8.20 -8.21
CA CYS A 22 10.81 -9.02 -9.43
C CYS A 22 10.06 -10.34 -9.22
N ALA A 23 9.96 -10.87 -8.01
CA ALA A 23 9.12 -12.04 -7.73
C ALA A 23 7.62 -11.78 -7.96
N THR A 24 7.20 -10.50 -8.03
CA THR A 24 5.82 -10.10 -8.33
C THR A 24 5.58 -9.72 -9.80
N MET A 25 6.64 -9.49 -10.60
CA MET A 25 6.51 -9.05 -12.00
C MET A 25 6.55 -10.18 -13.04
N ALA A 26 6.77 -11.44 -12.65
CA ALA A 26 6.93 -12.55 -13.59
C ALA A 26 5.63 -13.15 -14.12
N LEU A 27 4.45 -12.63 -13.77
CA LEU A 27 3.16 -13.15 -14.21
C LEU A 27 2.27 -12.01 -14.75
N GLY A 28 2.38 -11.71 -16.05
CA GLY A 28 1.37 -10.95 -16.74
C GLY A 28 1.84 -10.05 -17.88
N GLN A 29 2.20 -10.62 -19.01
CA GLN A 29 2.06 -9.93 -20.30
C GLN A 29 1.83 -10.97 -21.41
N ASP A 30 0.58 -11.29 -21.66
CA ASP A 30 0.15 -11.84 -22.94
C ASP A 30 -0.45 -10.72 -23.80
N GLY A 31 0.40 -10.13 -24.64
CA GLY A 31 0.05 -9.11 -25.61
C GLY A 31 -0.41 -9.74 -26.94
N LYS A 32 -1.56 -9.36 -27.41
CA LYS A 32 -2.18 -9.76 -28.69
C LYS A 32 -1.27 -9.48 -29.89
N SER A 33 -1.05 -10.51 -30.71
CA SER A 33 -0.27 -10.48 -31.94
C SER A 33 -1.04 -9.85 -33.09
N GLY A 34 -0.47 -8.80 -33.68
CA GLY A 34 -0.77 -8.37 -35.04
C GLY A 34 -0.03 -9.22 -36.07
N LYS A 35 -0.71 -9.72 -37.10
CA LYS A 35 -0.14 -10.50 -38.18
C LYS A 35 0.76 -9.62 -39.07
N SER A 36 2.02 -9.99 -39.19
CA SER A 36 2.92 -9.59 -40.25
C SER A 36 3.56 -10.85 -40.84
N THR A 37 3.32 -11.09 -42.11
CA THR A 37 3.86 -12.21 -42.90
C THR A 37 5.29 -11.88 -43.33
N SER A 38 6.28 -12.52 -42.75
CA SER A 38 7.55 -12.82 -43.35
C SER A 38 8.04 -14.16 -42.79
N GLU A 39 8.42 -15.09 -43.65
CA GLU A 39 8.98 -16.39 -43.29
C GLU A 39 10.28 -16.22 -42.50
N LYS A 40 10.16 -16.10 -41.17
CA LYS A 40 11.28 -16.26 -40.24
C LYS A 40 11.32 -17.71 -39.80
N LYS A 41 12.44 -18.39 -40.08
CA LYS A 41 12.77 -19.74 -39.60
C LYS A 41 12.35 -19.86 -38.12
N ARG A 42 11.37 -20.71 -37.83
CA ARG A 42 10.88 -20.91 -36.44
C ARG A 42 11.99 -21.60 -35.64
N LEU A 43 12.50 -20.89 -34.65
CA LEU A 43 13.45 -21.44 -33.68
C LEU A 43 12.85 -22.64 -32.92
N THR A 44 13.65 -23.63 -32.65
CA THR A 44 13.28 -24.75 -31.79
C THR A 44 12.99 -24.26 -30.35
N PRO A 45 12.27 -25.02 -29.53
CA PRO A 45 12.06 -24.67 -28.12
C PRO A 45 13.37 -24.40 -27.35
N GLU A 46 14.38 -25.22 -27.61
CA GLU A 46 15.71 -25.09 -26.99
C GLU A 46 16.45 -23.82 -27.44
N GLU A 47 16.43 -23.51 -28.75
CA GLU A 47 17.00 -22.27 -29.30
C GLU A 47 16.30 -21.02 -28.75
N ARG A 48 14.95 -21.09 -28.54
CA ARG A 48 14.21 -19.99 -27.89
C ARG A 48 14.62 -19.82 -26.44
N GLN A 49 14.77 -20.91 -25.71
CA GLN A 49 15.20 -20.88 -24.31
C GLN A 49 16.61 -20.31 -24.16
N GLN A 50 17.55 -20.75 -25.00
CA GLN A 50 18.91 -20.21 -25.02
C GLN A 50 18.96 -18.72 -25.39
N LYS A 51 18.15 -18.32 -26.38
CA LYS A 51 18.04 -16.90 -26.77
C LYS A 51 17.46 -16.04 -25.65
N ASN A 52 16.41 -16.53 -24.95
CA ASN A 52 15.81 -15.82 -23.81
C ASN A 52 16.82 -15.70 -22.65
N LEU A 53 17.57 -16.76 -22.34
CA LEU A 53 18.60 -16.73 -21.31
C LEU A 53 19.75 -15.77 -21.66
N ALA A 54 20.18 -15.75 -22.93
CA ALA A 54 21.20 -14.80 -23.40
C ALA A 54 20.69 -13.36 -23.31
N GLN A 55 19.44 -13.11 -23.70
CA GLN A 55 18.83 -11.78 -23.59
C GLN A 55 18.71 -11.34 -22.13
N GLN A 56 18.21 -12.20 -21.25
CA GLN A 56 18.13 -11.94 -19.81
C GLN A 56 19.51 -11.58 -19.21
N LYS A 57 20.57 -12.26 -19.66
CA LYS A 57 21.94 -11.96 -19.21
C LYS A 57 22.39 -10.57 -19.66
N ILE A 58 22.13 -10.21 -20.94
CA ILE A 58 22.46 -8.89 -21.50
C ILE A 58 21.66 -7.80 -20.77
N ASP A 59 20.37 -8.02 -20.56
CA ASP A 59 19.49 -7.07 -19.88
C ASP A 59 19.94 -6.89 -18.43
N ARG A 60 20.33 -7.97 -17.76
CA ARG A 60 20.88 -7.93 -16.40
C ARG A 60 22.19 -7.15 -16.33
N GLU A 61 23.14 -7.41 -17.23
CA GLU A 61 24.42 -6.68 -17.28
C GLU A 61 24.23 -5.19 -17.60
N ALA A 62 23.30 -4.87 -18.50
CA ALA A 62 22.94 -3.48 -18.82
C ALA A 62 22.28 -2.79 -17.61
N GLN A 63 21.41 -3.50 -16.92
CA GLN A 63 20.76 -3.05 -15.70
C GLN A 63 21.78 -2.84 -14.57
N GLU A 64 22.69 -3.78 -14.34
CA GLU A 64 23.76 -3.66 -13.34
C GLU A 64 24.66 -2.44 -13.62
N LYS A 65 25.01 -2.17 -14.88
CA LYS A 65 25.77 -0.98 -15.27
C LYS A 65 24.99 0.31 -15.03
N ARG A 66 23.70 0.34 -15.36
CA ARG A 66 22.81 1.47 -15.12
C ARG A 66 22.67 1.74 -13.62
N TRP A 67 22.45 0.68 -12.83
CA TRP A 67 22.31 0.78 -11.37
C TRP A 67 23.61 1.21 -10.66
N ALA A 68 24.78 0.89 -11.20
CA ALA A 68 26.06 1.29 -10.61
C ALA A 68 26.27 2.82 -10.58
N THR A 69 25.48 3.58 -11.34
CA THR A 69 25.55 5.05 -11.39
C THR A 69 24.43 5.73 -10.63
N PHE A 70 23.36 5.01 -10.27
CA PHE A 70 22.21 5.60 -9.59
C PHE A 70 22.51 5.93 -8.13
N GLY A 71 22.11 7.13 -7.72
CA GLY A 71 22.29 7.57 -6.35
C GLY A 71 23.74 7.79 -5.94
N VAL A 72 24.72 7.72 -6.87
CA VAL A 72 26.12 8.03 -6.58
C VAL A 72 26.30 9.53 -6.50
N ILE A 73 26.88 10.00 -5.40
CA ILE A 73 27.25 11.39 -5.19
C ILE A 73 28.77 11.54 -5.14
N PRO A 74 29.33 12.73 -5.44
CA PRO A 74 30.77 12.97 -5.39
C PRO A 74 31.37 12.60 -4.03
N GLU A 75 32.50 11.90 -4.03
CA GLU A 75 33.18 11.46 -2.79
C GLU A 75 33.75 12.64 -1.96
N ASP A 76 34.07 13.73 -2.63
CA ASP A 76 34.60 14.96 -2.04
C ASP A 76 33.53 15.88 -1.48
N ASP A 77 32.25 15.60 -1.74
CA ASP A 77 31.15 16.34 -1.14
C ASP A 77 31.02 16.03 0.35
N LYS A 78 31.37 17.00 1.17
CA LYS A 78 31.33 16.95 2.65
C LYS A 78 30.19 17.79 3.23
N SER A 79 29.21 18.15 2.40
CA SER A 79 28.04 18.88 2.89
C SER A 79 27.25 18.03 3.92
N PRO A 80 26.62 18.65 4.92
CA PRO A 80 25.81 17.92 5.89
C PRO A 80 24.70 17.07 5.27
N LEU A 81 24.11 17.52 4.16
CA LEU A 81 23.09 16.77 3.42
C LEU A 81 23.68 15.54 2.72
N ALA A 82 24.87 15.66 2.10
CA ALA A 82 25.57 14.54 1.49
C ALA A 82 25.96 13.47 2.54
N ASP A 83 26.43 13.90 3.70
CA ASP A 83 26.74 12.99 4.82
C ASP A 83 25.48 12.35 5.38
N GLY A 84 24.38 13.10 5.53
CA GLY A 84 23.07 12.59 5.91
C GLY A 84 22.55 11.51 4.95
N TYR A 85 22.64 11.78 3.64
CA TYR A 85 22.27 10.82 2.60
C TYR A 85 23.10 9.53 2.68
N ARG A 86 24.45 9.63 2.77
CA ARG A 86 25.32 8.44 2.88
C ARG A 86 24.97 7.60 4.11
N LYS A 87 24.76 8.27 5.26
CA LYS A 87 24.37 7.60 6.49
C LYS A 87 23.03 6.88 6.36
N ALA A 88 22.02 7.55 5.79
CA ALA A 88 20.69 6.96 5.59
C ALA A 88 20.75 5.77 4.62
N ALA A 89 21.54 5.87 3.53
CA ALA A 89 21.78 4.79 2.59
C ALA A 89 22.40 3.56 3.26
N GLU A 90 23.41 3.75 4.12
CA GLU A 90 24.06 2.65 4.83
C GLU A 90 23.14 2.00 5.86
N VAL A 91 22.37 2.78 6.60
CA VAL A 91 21.39 2.26 7.57
C VAL A 91 20.29 1.46 6.85
N PHE A 92 19.79 1.95 5.72
CA PHE A 92 18.82 1.23 4.89
C PHE A 92 19.43 -0.07 4.35
N ARG A 93 20.66 -0.05 3.86
CA ARG A 93 21.38 -1.25 3.39
C ARG A 93 21.44 -2.34 4.46
N ILE A 94 21.84 -1.97 5.68
CA ILE A 94 21.94 -2.90 6.79
C ILE A 94 20.57 -3.50 7.12
N SER A 95 19.54 -2.68 7.24
CA SER A 95 18.18 -3.16 7.57
C SER A 95 17.59 -4.08 6.49
N THR A 96 17.90 -3.82 5.22
CA THR A 96 17.48 -4.67 4.09
C THR A 96 18.19 -6.02 4.10
N ALA A 97 19.49 -6.04 4.44
CA ALA A 97 20.24 -7.29 4.58
C ALA A 97 19.72 -8.15 5.74
N GLU A 98 19.38 -7.53 6.88
CA GLU A 98 18.78 -8.22 8.02
C GLU A 98 17.38 -8.78 7.69
N PHE A 99 16.58 -8.03 6.94
CA PHE A 99 15.28 -8.49 6.44
C PHE A 99 15.43 -9.69 5.51
N ALA A 100 16.35 -9.63 4.52
CA ALA A 100 16.63 -10.72 3.59
C ALA A 100 17.10 -11.99 4.31
N ASP A 101 17.99 -11.87 5.29
CA ASP A 101 18.43 -13.01 6.11
C ASP A 101 17.26 -13.64 6.88
N SER A 102 16.36 -12.81 7.43
CA SER A 102 15.17 -13.32 8.13
C SER A 102 14.18 -14.02 7.19
N GLN A 103 14.05 -13.55 5.93
CA GLN A 103 13.25 -14.22 4.90
C GLN A 103 13.80 -15.60 4.56
N ILE A 104 15.10 -15.71 4.33
CA ILE A 104 15.76 -16.99 4.04
C ILE A 104 15.53 -17.97 5.20
N ARG A 105 15.66 -17.53 6.44
CA ARG A 105 15.38 -18.36 7.63
C ARG A 105 13.94 -18.85 7.67
N LEU A 106 12.98 -17.96 7.36
CA LEU A 106 11.57 -18.33 7.31
C LEU A 106 11.28 -19.37 6.22
N ASP A 107 11.89 -19.22 5.04
CA ASP A 107 11.70 -20.12 3.89
C ASP A 107 12.36 -21.51 4.11
N LEU A 108 13.41 -21.58 4.92
CA LEU A 108 14.12 -22.83 5.25
C LEU A 108 13.46 -23.65 6.36
N LEU A 109 12.42 -23.12 7.02
CA LEU A 109 11.78 -23.82 8.13
C LEU A 109 11.03 -25.08 7.68
N LYS A 110 11.39 -26.21 8.32
CA LYS A 110 10.60 -27.43 8.30
C LYS A 110 9.41 -27.29 9.27
N LYS A 111 8.34 -28.05 9.01
CA LYS A 111 7.00 -27.94 9.61
C LYS A 111 6.89 -27.90 11.15
N ASP A 112 7.95 -28.12 11.90
CA ASP A 112 7.91 -28.30 13.37
C ASP A 112 8.53 -27.16 14.19
N ALA A 113 8.94 -26.05 13.57
CA ALA A 113 9.46 -24.89 14.28
C ALA A 113 8.33 -23.96 14.71
N ASP A 114 8.60 -23.12 15.69
CA ASP A 114 7.71 -22.02 16.11
C ASP A 114 7.58 -20.96 14.99
N VAL A 115 6.82 -21.34 13.96
CA VAL A 115 6.57 -20.55 12.74
C VAL A 115 5.95 -19.20 13.10
N VAL A 116 5.19 -19.12 14.18
CA VAL A 116 4.50 -17.87 14.58
C VAL A 116 5.52 -16.85 15.07
N THR A 117 6.38 -17.21 16.02
CA THR A 117 7.43 -16.32 16.55
C THR A 117 8.39 -15.86 15.46
N LEU A 118 8.80 -16.78 14.57
CA LEU A 118 9.71 -16.43 13.49
C LEU A 118 9.04 -15.51 12.45
N ARG A 119 7.75 -15.72 12.19
CA ARG A 119 6.97 -14.84 11.31
C ARG A 119 6.80 -13.44 11.90
N LEU A 120 6.53 -13.33 13.20
CA LEU A 120 6.46 -12.03 13.89
C LEU A 120 7.81 -11.30 13.81
N GLY A 121 8.91 -12.01 14.05
CA GLY A 121 10.26 -11.44 13.92
C GLY A 121 10.58 -10.99 12.48
N TRP A 122 10.11 -11.72 11.47
CA TRP A 122 10.24 -11.34 10.08
C TRP A 122 9.42 -10.08 9.75
N LEU A 123 8.17 -10.00 10.21
CA LEU A 123 7.31 -8.83 10.04
C LEU A 123 7.90 -7.57 10.70
N ASP A 124 8.53 -7.73 11.86
CA ASP A 124 9.21 -6.62 12.55
C ASP A 124 10.42 -6.11 11.76
N LYS A 125 11.23 -7.02 11.18
CA LYS A 125 12.34 -6.63 10.30
C LYS A 125 11.88 -6.00 9.00
N LEU A 126 10.78 -6.47 8.42
CA LEU A 126 10.14 -5.85 7.26
C LEU A 126 9.77 -4.40 7.58
N ARG A 127 9.05 -4.16 8.68
CA ARG A 127 8.68 -2.82 9.13
C ARG A 127 9.90 -1.93 9.32
N ASN A 128 10.92 -2.41 10.06
CA ASN A 128 12.14 -1.65 10.28
C ASN A 128 12.82 -1.27 8.95
N SER A 129 12.88 -2.18 7.99
CA SER A 129 13.44 -1.90 6.66
C SER A 129 12.63 -0.85 5.91
N GLN A 130 11.30 -0.86 6.00
CA GLN A 130 10.42 0.16 5.41
C GLN A 130 10.63 1.54 6.03
N GLU A 131 10.73 1.64 7.36
CA GLU A 131 11.04 2.89 8.06
C GLU A 131 12.39 3.47 7.60
N LYS A 132 13.42 2.61 7.44
CA LYS A 132 14.74 3.05 6.96
C LYS A 132 14.71 3.45 5.48
N LEU A 133 13.89 2.81 4.66
CA LEU A 133 13.65 3.20 3.27
C LEU A 133 13.05 4.61 3.19
N VAL A 134 12.03 4.90 4.00
CA VAL A 134 11.44 6.26 4.05
C VAL A 134 12.48 7.30 4.45
N ALA A 135 13.28 7.03 5.49
CA ALA A 135 14.35 7.93 5.91
C ALA A 135 15.42 8.15 4.81
N PHE A 136 15.77 7.09 4.09
CA PHE A 136 16.70 7.17 2.95
C PHE A 136 16.12 8.02 1.81
N ARG A 137 14.85 7.80 1.42
CA ARG A 137 14.17 8.59 0.39
C ARG A 137 14.10 10.07 0.75
N ASN A 138 13.79 10.38 2.01
CA ASN A 138 13.72 11.76 2.47
C ASN A 138 15.09 12.43 2.44
N ALA A 139 16.16 11.77 2.89
CA ALA A 139 17.51 12.30 2.81
C ALA A 139 17.98 12.50 1.35
N ALA A 140 17.58 11.62 0.43
CA ALA A 140 17.81 11.76 -1.00
C ALA A 140 17.06 12.97 -1.58
N ALA A 141 15.78 13.16 -1.17
CA ALA A 141 14.98 14.29 -1.61
C ALA A 141 15.55 15.63 -1.12
N ASP A 142 15.94 15.72 0.16
CA ASP A 142 16.58 16.92 0.72
C ASP A 142 17.83 17.29 -0.06
N LEU A 143 18.65 16.29 -0.39
CA LEU A 143 19.88 16.48 -1.16
C LEU A 143 19.58 17.03 -2.57
N VAL A 144 18.63 16.41 -3.30
CA VAL A 144 18.23 16.84 -4.64
C VAL A 144 17.66 18.26 -4.61
N LEU A 145 16.77 18.57 -3.66
CA LEU A 145 16.16 19.88 -3.55
C LEU A 145 17.17 21.00 -3.23
N SER A 146 18.32 20.67 -2.63
CA SER A 146 19.39 21.64 -2.37
C SER A 146 20.13 22.07 -3.64
N ASP A 147 20.30 21.17 -4.62
CA ASP A 147 20.91 21.43 -5.93
C ASP A 147 20.47 20.36 -6.95
N PRO A 148 19.33 20.57 -7.63
CA PRO A 148 18.76 19.58 -8.55
C PRO A 148 19.68 19.22 -9.72
N VAL A 149 20.54 20.16 -10.16
CA VAL A 149 21.47 19.93 -11.26
C VAL A 149 22.63 19.05 -10.82
N ARG A 150 23.21 19.35 -9.66
CA ARG A 150 24.34 18.59 -9.11
C ARG A 150 23.95 17.16 -8.75
N TYR A 151 22.74 16.95 -8.22
CA TYR A 151 22.28 15.66 -7.72
C TYR A 151 21.24 14.97 -8.62
N GLU A 152 21.26 15.27 -9.91
CA GLU A 152 20.36 14.69 -10.91
C GLU A 152 20.38 13.14 -10.89
N ASN A 153 21.52 12.50 -10.65
CA ASN A 153 21.63 11.05 -10.52
C ASN A 153 20.82 10.49 -9.32
N VAL A 154 20.74 11.26 -8.23
CA VAL A 154 19.92 10.91 -7.07
C VAL A 154 18.45 11.13 -7.39
N ALA A 155 18.09 12.20 -8.10
CA ALA A 155 16.73 12.44 -8.58
C ALA A 155 16.29 11.33 -9.56
N LEU A 156 17.17 10.88 -10.43
CA LEU A 156 16.89 9.76 -11.34
C LEU A 156 16.61 8.46 -10.56
N MET A 157 17.38 8.19 -9.51
CA MET A 157 17.12 7.07 -8.61
C MET A 157 15.73 7.20 -7.96
N LEU A 158 15.40 8.36 -7.38
CA LEU A 158 14.10 8.61 -6.76
C LEU A 158 12.96 8.44 -7.78
N ARG A 159 13.13 8.90 -9.01
CA ARG A 159 12.14 8.73 -10.09
C ARG A 159 11.83 7.26 -10.34
N GLU A 160 12.85 6.42 -10.55
CA GLU A 160 12.65 4.99 -10.81
C GLU A 160 11.98 4.28 -9.62
N MET A 161 12.40 4.63 -8.40
CA MET A 161 11.77 4.10 -7.18
C MET A 161 10.31 4.52 -7.08
N MET A 162 10.02 5.80 -7.24
CA MET A 162 8.65 6.35 -7.16
C MET A 162 7.73 5.69 -8.19
N THR A 163 8.17 5.65 -9.46
CA THR A 163 7.38 5.05 -10.54
C THR A 163 7.04 3.59 -10.23
N SER A 164 8.01 2.81 -9.78
CA SER A 164 7.80 1.41 -9.41
C SER A 164 6.90 1.25 -8.18
N GLU A 165 7.10 2.05 -7.13
CA GLU A 165 6.36 1.88 -5.88
C GLU A 165 4.92 2.38 -6.00
N VAL A 166 4.69 3.56 -6.61
CA VAL A 166 3.35 4.12 -6.79
C VAL A 166 2.49 3.22 -7.69
N ALA A 167 3.06 2.68 -8.77
CA ALA A 167 2.38 1.71 -9.62
C ALA A 167 1.94 0.43 -8.88
N ASN A 168 2.49 0.15 -7.70
CA ASN A 168 2.16 -1.01 -6.85
C ASN A 168 1.49 -0.62 -5.52
N ASP A 169 0.76 0.49 -5.46
CA ASP A 169 0.05 1.01 -4.26
C ASP A 169 0.97 1.34 -3.06
N ARG A 170 2.28 1.44 -3.26
CA ARG A 170 3.25 1.85 -2.25
C ARG A 170 3.55 3.35 -2.35
N SER A 171 2.49 4.14 -2.28
CA SER A 171 2.55 5.60 -2.50
C SER A 171 2.84 6.40 -1.23
N ASP A 172 2.85 5.76 -0.05
CA ASP A 172 3.05 6.43 1.23
C ASP A 172 4.43 7.08 1.34
N HIS A 173 4.45 8.29 1.87
CA HIS A 173 5.67 9.08 2.11
C HIS A 173 6.46 9.39 0.84
N TRP A 174 5.78 9.52 -0.31
CA TRP A 174 6.43 9.85 -1.58
C TRP A 174 6.31 11.33 -1.97
N ALA A 175 5.44 12.13 -1.34
CA ALA A 175 5.23 13.52 -1.74
C ALA A 175 6.53 14.33 -1.76
N HIS A 176 7.39 14.17 -0.74
CA HIS A 176 8.69 14.86 -0.66
C HIS A 176 9.64 14.40 -1.77
N GLY A 177 9.76 13.09 -2.01
CA GLY A 177 10.54 12.53 -3.11
C GLY A 177 10.03 12.94 -4.49
N ALA A 178 8.72 13.02 -4.67
CA ALA A 178 8.10 13.47 -5.91
C ALA A 178 8.43 14.94 -6.20
N ARG A 179 8.39 15.83 -5.20
CA ARG A 179 8.82 17.23 -5.35
C ARG A 179 10.28 17.33 -5.77
N ALA A 180 11.15 16.49 -5.20
CA ALA A 180 12.56 16.43 -5.60
C ALA A 180 12.74 15.98 -7.06
N VAL A 181 12.00 14.96 -7.51
CA VAL A 181 12.05 14.53 -8.91
C VAL A 181 11.53 15.63 -9.84
N LEU A 182 10.43 16.32 -9.47
CA LEU A 182 9.86 17.39 -10.29
C LEU A 182 10.73 18.66 -10.36
N SER A 183 11.71 18.84 -9.45
CA SER A 183 12.67 19.93 -9.51
C SER A 183 13.74 19.74 -10.61
N CYS A 184 13.86 18.54 -11.17
CA CYS A 184 14.73 18.21 -12.30
C CYS A 184 13.92 18.16 -13.59
N GLU A 185 13.81 19.27 -14.32
CA GLU A 185 12.91 19.43 -15.48
C GLU A 185 13.05 18.33 -16.54
N ASN A 186 14.27 17.88 -16.82
CA ASN A 186 14.57 16.82 -17.78
C ASN A 186 14.13 15.41 -17.35
N LEU A 187 13.77 15.23 -16.08
CA LEU A 187 13.19 13.97 -15.56
C LEU A 187 11.67 13.96 -15.58
N VAL A 188 11.02 15.08 -15.84
CA VAL A 188 9.56 15.23 -15.79
C VAL A 188 8.91 14.66 -17.05
N THR A 189 8.42 13.44 -16.97
CA THR A 189 7.62 12.77 -18.01
C THR A 189 6.13 12.77 -17.60
N ASP A 190 5.25 12.40 -18.53
CA ASP A 190 3.82 12.24 -18.24
C ASP A 190 3.55 11.18 -17.16
N GLU A 191 4.30 10.07 -17.20
CA GLU A 191 4.25 9.03 -16.19
C GLU A 191 4.69 9.55 -14.80
N VAL A 192 5.77 10.33 -14.75
CA VAL A 192 6.23 10.97 -13.51
C VAL A 192 5.17 11.91 -12.94
N LEU A 193 4.52 12.72 -13.79
CA LEU A 193 3.44 13.61 -13.36
C LEU A 193 2.24 12.82 -12.81
N LEU A 194 1.86 11.71 -13.47
CA LEU A 194 0.77 10.87 -12.99
C LEU A 194 1.07 10.30 -11.58
N HIS A 195 2.26 9.73 -11.40
CA HIS A 195 2.68 9.15 -10.12
C HIS A 195 2.93 10.21 -9.04
N ALA A 196 3.48 11.38 -9.38
CA ALA A 196 3.60 12.50 -8.44
C ALA A 196 2.24 12.99 -7.96
N GLY A 197 1.24 12.98 -8.83
CA GLY A 197 -0.14 13.27 -8.45
C GLY A 197 -0.69 12.27 -7.44
N TYR A 198 -0.49 10.98 -7.64
CA TYR A 198 -0.88 9.94 -6.67
C TYR A 198 -0.09 10.04 -5.37
N ALA A 199 1.22 10.30 -5.41
CA ALA A 199 2.02 10.54 -4.21
C ALA A 199 1.45 11.68 -3.37
N GLY A 200 1.11 12.81 -4.01
CA GLY A 200 0.46 13.93 -3.33
C GLY A 200 -0.92 13.57 -2.79
N TYR A 201 -1.74 12.86 -3.57
CA TYR A 201 -3.09 12.46 -3.19
C TYR A 201 -3.12 11.55 -1.95
N ILE A 202 -2.20 10.60 -1.88
CA ILE A 202 -2.08 9.65 -0.76
C ILE A 202 -1.49 10.31 0.49
N ASP A 203 -0.47 11.14 0.33
CA ASP A 203 0.19 11.84 1.44
C ASP A 203 -0.54 13.10 1.91
N SER A 204 -1.72 13.39 1.32
CA SER A 204 -2.50 14.60 1.62
C SER A 204 -1.78 15.92 1.26
N ASP A 205 -0.84 15.86 0.31
CA ASP A 205 -0.23 17.01 -0.34
C ASP A 205 -1.08 17.42 -1.56
N TRP A 206 -2.22 18.06 -1.29
CA TRP A 206 -3.20 18.42 -2.31
C TRP A 206 -2.67 19.37 -3.37
N GLU A 207 -1.68 20.20 -3.02
CA GLU A 207 -1.01 21.09 -3.96
C GLU A 207 -0.20 20.31 -4.99
N LEU A 208 0.59 19.33 -4.55
CA LEU A 208 1.36 18.46 -5.43
C LEU A 208 0.43 17.66 -6.37
N ALA A 209 -0.65 17.10 -5.83
CA ALA A 209 -1.63 16.37 -6.62
C ALA A 209 -2.28 17.28 -7.68
N THR A 210 -2.73 18.46 -7.28
CA THR A 210 -3.31 19.46 -8.19
C THR A 210 -2.33 19.87 -9.29
N LEU A 211 -1.11 20.27 -8.91
CA LEU A 211 -0.08 20.72 -9.85
C LEU A 211 0.23 19.64 -10.90
N SER A 212 0.41 18.42 -10.43
CA SER A 212 0.85 17.31 -11.30
C SER A 212 -0.26 16.89 -12.27
N TRP A 213 -1.47 16.68 -11.78
CA TRP A 213 -2.61 16.26 -12.61
C TRP A 213 -3.14 17.38 -13.51
N THR A 214 -3.09 18.64 -13.10
CA THR A 214 -3.46 19.77 -13.96
C THR A 214 -2.55 19.86 -15.18
N LYS A 215 -1.24 19.65 -15.04
CA LYS A 215 -0.31 19.61 -16.19
C LYS A 215 -0.67 18.51 -17.20
N LEU A 216 -1.15 17.36 -16.76
CA LEU A 216 -1.62 16.28 -17.65
C LEU A 216 -2.99 16.62 -18.27
N LEU A 217 -3.88 17.26 -17.51
CA LEU A 217 -5.18 17.72 -18.00
C LEU A 217 -5.01 18.76 -19.13
N ASP A 218 -4.12 19.74 -18.94
CA ASP A 218 -3.81 20.77 -19.94
C ASP A 218 -3.23 20.19 -21.23
N ARG A 219 -2.56 19.02 -21.14
CA ARG A 219 -2.08 18.25 -22.29
C ARG A 219 -3.15 17.35 -22.92
N GLY A 220 -4.33 17.25 -22.31
CA GLY A 220 -5.43 16.39 -22.78
C GLY A 220 -5.20 14.89 -22.59
N ILE A 221 -4.29 14.48 -21.69
CA ILE A 221 -3.88 13.08 -21.50
C ILE A 221 -4.11 12.55 -20.07
N LEU A 222 -4.71 13.35 -19.18
CA LEU A 222 -5.07 12.88 -17.84
C LEU A 222 -6.17 11.81 -17.96
N PRO A 223 -6.01 10.59 -17.36
CA PRO A 223 -7.05 9.57 -17.42
C PRO A 223 -8.35 10.00 -16.70
N GLN A 224 -9.47 9.40 -17.06
CA GLN A 224 -10.80 9.83 -16.58
C GLN A 224 -10.98 9.76 -15.06
N VAL A 225 -10.39 8.75 -14.43
CA VAL A 225 -10.46 8.58 -12.96
C VAL A 225 -9.79 9.77 -12.28
N GLU A 226 -8.59 10.13 -12.69
CA GLU A 226 -7.82 11.24 -12.14
C GLU A 226 -8.44 12.60 -12.46
N GLN A 227 -9.09 12.73 -13.64
CA GLN A 227 -9.91 13.93 -13.94
C GLN A 227 -11.04 14.08 -12.90
N PHE A 228 -11.74 12.99 -12.60
CA PHE A 228 -12.78 12.99 -11.56
C PHE A 228 -12.17 13.33 -10.18
N LEU A 229 -11.08 12.67 -9.77
CA LEU A 229 -10.41 12.94 -8.51
C LEU A 229 -9.95 14.40 -8.39
N LEU A 230 -9.40 14.96 -9.46
CA LEU A 230 -8.97 16.36 -9.50
C LEU A 230 -10.14 17.33 -9.22
N THR A 231 -11.34 17.04 -9.75
CA THR A 231 -12.54 17.85 -9.44
C THR A 231 -12.97 17.74 -7.97
N GLN A 232 -12.63 16.65 -7.29
CA GLN A 232 -13.00 16.42 -5.89
C GLN A 232 -11.97 16.96 -4.89
N LEU A 233 -10.75 17.29 -5.32
CA LEU A 233 -9.68 17.73 -4.42
C LEU A 233 -10.07 18.88 -3.47
N PRO A 234 -10.79 19.94 -3.90
CA PRO A 234 -11.19 21.01 -2.99
C PRO A 234 -12.07 20.52 -1.83
N ALA A 235 -13.03 19.62 -2.11
CA ALA A 235 -13.91 19.06 -1.10
C ALA A 235 -13.14 18.07 -0.18
N ILE A 236 -12.26 17.25 -0.75
CA ILE A 236 -11.39 16.32 0.00
C ILE A 236 -10.49 17.11 0.95
N ARG A 237 -9.87 18.20 0.49
CA ARG A 237 -9.04 19.07 1.32
C ARG A 237 -9.82 19.66 2.49
N ALA A 238 -11.01 20.21 2.23
CA ALA A 238 -11.85 20.77 3.29
C ALA A 238 -12.28 19.70 4.33
N ASN A 239 -12.55 18.47 3.89
CA ASN A 239 -12.85 17.36 4.78
C ASN A 239 -11.60 16.91 5.56
N TRP A 240 -10.42 16.96 4.94
CA TRP A 240 -9.14 16.62 5.60
C TRP A 240 -8.81 17.61 6.72
N GLU A 241 -9.00 18.91 6.49
CA GLU A 241 -8.79 19.93 7.52
C GLU A 241 -9.65 19.65 8.77
N LYS A 242 -10.92 19.27 8.57
CA LYS A 242 -11.81 18.84 9.66
C LYS A 242 -11.33 17.53 10.33
N GLU A 243 -10.88 16.57 9.53
CA GLU A 243 -10.34 15.29 10.05
C GLU A 243 -9.10 15.55 10.94
N LEU A 244 -8.24 16.50 10.58
CA LEU A 244 -7.08 16.86 11.40
C LEU A 244 -7.47 17.41 12.77
N GLU A 245 -8.52 18.22 12.85
CA GLU A 245 -9.06 18.71 14.13
C GLU A 245 -9.63 17.54 14.96
N LEU A 246 -10.43 16.66 14.34
CA LEU A 246 -10.95 15.47 15.00
C LEU A 246 -9.84 14.54 15.51
N ARG A 247 -8.72 14.42 14.77
CA ARG A 247 -7.56 13.63 15.21
C ARG A 247 -6.90 14.20 16.46
N LYS A 248 -6.84 15.52 16.60
CA LYS A 248 -6.35 16.17 17.82
C LYS A 248 -7.28 15.89 19.01
N GLU A 249 -8.59 15.95 18.79
CA GLU A 249 -9.58 15.59 19.82
C GLU A 249 -9.47 14.13 20.24
N ASP A 250 -9.24 13.22 19.29
CA ASP A 250 -9.09 11.78 19.53
C ASP A 250 -7.95 11.45 20.50
N GLU A 251 -6.87 12.27 20.56
CA GLU A 251 -5.76 12.07 21.49
C GLU A 251 -6.21 12.05 22.96
N ALA A 252 -7.28 12.80 23.29
CA ALA A 252 -7.84 12.88 24.62
C ALA A 252 -8.95 11.85 24.91
N LYS A 253 -9.51 11.17 23.89
CA LYS A 253 -10.72 10.34 24.00
C LYS A 253 -10.49 8.92 24.53
N ASN A 254 -9.28 8.48 24.80
CA ASN A 254 -8.99 7.09 25.16
C ASN A 254 -9.69 6.05 24.23
N ASN A 255 -9.67 6.32 22.93
CA ASN A 255 -10.30 5.47 21.92
C ASN A 255 -9.75 4.04 21.98
N PRO A 256 -10.57 3.00 21.78
CA PRO A 256 -10.11 1.62 21.72
C PRO A 256 -9.07 1.41 20.62
N ARG A 257 -8.13 0.47 20.87
CA ARG A 257 -7.10 0.09 19.91
C ARG A 257 -7.02 -1.41 19.74
N VAL A 258 -6.82 -1.82 18.51
CA VAL A 258 -6.71 -3.23 18.12
C VAL A 258 -5.45 -3.42 17.29
N GLU A 259 -4.69 -4.45 17.62
CA GLU A 259 -3.61 -4.97 16.78
C GLU A 259 -4.18 -6.02 15.82
N ILE A 260 -3.88 -5.90 14.55
CA ILE A 260 -4.24 -6.89 13.54
C ILE A 260 -2.95 -7.39 12.89
N VAL A 261 -2.65 -8.67 13.09
CA VAL A 261 -1.53 -9.37 12.44
C VAL A 261 -2.05 -9.97 11.15
N THR A 262 -1.45 -9.60 10.05
CA THR A 262 -1.79 -10.13 8.72
C THR A 262 -0.66 -10.96 8.13
N THR A 263 -0.88 -11.56 6.97
CA THR A 263 0.18 -12.26 6.22
C THR A 263 1.25 -11.31 5.66
N LYS A 264 1.00 -9.99 5.68
CA LYS A 264 1.88 -8.98 5.07
C LYS A 264 2.42 -7.92 6.04
N GLY A 265 1.84 -7.79 7.20
CA GLY A 265 2.25 -6.77 8.16
C GLY A 265 1.43 -6.84 9.45
N ILE A 266 1.89 -6.10 10.45
CA ILE A 266 1.18 -5.86 11.70
C ILE A 266 0.72 -4.41 11.68
N ILE A 267 -0.57 -4.18 11.84
CA ILE A 267 -1.15 -2.84 11.93
C ILE A 267 -1.78 -2.62 13.30
N GLU A 268 -1.76 -1.39 13.75
CA GLU A 268 -2.53 -0.93 14.90
C GLU A 268 -3.63 0.00 14.39
N VAL A 269 -4.86 -0.27 14.82
CA VAL A 269 -6.03 0.53 14.47
C VAL A 269 -6.61 1.20 15.70
N GLU A 270 -7.04 2.43 15.56
CA GLU A 270 -7.80 3.20 16.54
C GLU A 270 -9.26 3.22 16.10
N LEU A 271 -10.19 3.00 17.05
CA LEU A 271 -11.61 2.89 16.77
C LEU A 271 -12.37 4.11 17.31
N PHE A 272 -13.24 4.68 16.49
CA PHE A 272 -13.98 5.91 16.77
C PHE A 272 -15.28 5.62 17.54
N GLU A 273 -15.17 5.24 18.82
CA GLU A 273 -16.29 4.75 19.60
C GLU A 273 -17.40 5.80 19.80
N ASP A 274 -17.03 7.08 19.96
CA ASP A 274 -18.01 8.17 20.13
C ASP A 274 -18.73 8.51 18.82
N ASP A 275 -18.12 8.21 17.67
CA ASP A 275 -18.66 8.56 16.35
C ASP A 275 -19.43 7.40 15.72
N ALA A 276 -19.08 6.14 16.07
CA ALA A 276 -19.69 4.91 15.53
C ALA A 276 -19.77 3.80 16.60
N PRO A 277 -20.51 3.99 17.69
CA PRO A 277 -20.52 3.09 18.86
C PRO A 277 -20.96 1.65 18.53
N GLU A 278 -21.99 1.44 17.72
CA GLU A 278 -22.44 0.09 17.34
C GLU A 278 -21.43 -0.62 16.45
N SER A 279 -20.83 0.09 15.52
CA SER A 279 -19.78 -0.44 14.63
C SER A 279 -18.54 -0.84 15.40
N VAL A 280 -18.11 -0.02 16.38
CA VAL A 280 -16.97 -0.30 17.26
C VAL A 280 -17.27 -1.47 18.19
N ALA A 281 -18.48 -1.49 18.82
CA ALA A 281 -18.90 -2.61 19.66
C ALA A 281 -18.91 -3.93 18.88
N ASN A 282 -19.43 -3.91 17.65
CA ASN A 282 -19.45 -5.06 16.76
C ASN A 282 -18.03 -5.54 16.41
N PHE A 283 -17.15 -4.63 16.04
CA PHE A 283 -15.79 -4.99 15.65
C PHE A 283 -15.00 -5.61 16.82
N ILE A 284 -15.07 -4.99 18.02
CA ILE A 284 -14.41 -5.51 19.24
C ILE A 284 -15.00 -6.86 19.63
N TYR A 285 -16.33 -7.00 19.62
CA TYR A 285 -17.00 -8.29 19.88
C TYR A 285 -16.48 -9.40 18.96
N LEU A 286 -16.38 -9.14 17.65
CA LEU A 286 -15.90 -10.11 16.69
C LEU A 286 -14.40 -10.41 16.86
N VAL A 287 -13.58 -9.43 17.24
CA VAL A 287 -12.14 -9.63 17.56
C VAL A 287 -11.99 -10.52 18.80
N GLU A 288 -12.72 -10.23 19.89
CA GLU A 288 -12.66 -11.01 21.14
C GLU A 288 -13.16 -12.46 20.95
N ASN A 289 -14.11 -12.67 20.03
CA ASN A 289 -14.58 -14.00 19.63
C ASN A 289 -13.74 -14.66 18.51
N LYS A 290 -12.55 -14.09 18.17
CA LYS A 290 -11.61 -14.62 17.17
C LYS A 290 -12.22 -14.80 15.77
N TYR A 291 -13.31 -14.10 15.47
CA TYR A 291 -14.02 -14.24 14.19
C TYR A 291 -13.14 -13.90 13.00
N TYR A 292 -12.25 -12.91 13.15
CA TYR A 292 -11.37 -12.45 12.07
C TYR A 292 -10.16 -13.34 11.81
N GLU A 293 -9.85 -14.30 12.67
CA GLU A 293 -8.73 -15.22 12.44
C GLU A 293 -8.91 -15.99 11.13
N LYS A 294 -7.87 -16.01 10.31
CA LYS A 294 -7.80 -16.64 8.99
C LYS A 294 -8.78 -16.08 7.95
N LYS A 295 -9.44 -14.94 8.19
CA LYS A 295 -10.30 -14.31 7.19
C LYS A 295 -9.45 -13.69 6.08
N PRO A 296 -9.71 -14.05 4.80
CA PRO A 296 -8.97 -13.51 3.67
C PRO A 296 -9.37 -12.05 3.36
N PHE A 297 -8.44 -11.30 2.83
CA PHE A 297 -8.74 -10.10 2.06
C PHE A 297 -9.21 -10.56 0.67
N TYR A 298 -10.51 -10.75 0.54
CA TYR A 298 -11.11 -11.35 -0.65
C TYR A 298 -11.28 -10.38 -1.82
N LEU A 299 -11.19 -9.08 -1.56
CA LEU A 299 -11.23 -8.02 -2.55
C LEU A 299 -10.13 -7.01 -2.22
N VAL A 300 -9.15 -6.87 -3.11
CA VAL A 300 -8.10 -5.86 -3.04
C VAL A 300 -8.01 -5.19 -4.39
N LYS A 301 -8.49 -3.96 -4.46
CA LYS A 301 -8.49 -3.12 -5.68
C LYS A 301 -7.51 -1.96 -5.52
N GLN A 302 -6.63 -1.85 -6.51
CA GLN A 302 -5.60 -0.82 -6.56
C GLN A 302 -6.17 0.60 -6.36
N HIS A 303 -5.50 1.40 -5.56
CA HIS A 303 -5.86 2.79 -5.20
C HIS A 303 -7.26 2.96 -4.58
N LEU A 304 -7.96 1.87 -4.30
CA LEU A 304 -9.33 1.91 -3.81
C LEU A 304 -9.44 1.35 -2.38
N LEU A 305 -9.39 0.03 -2.20
CA LEU A 305 -9.62 -0.59 -0.89
C LEU A 305 -9.14 -2.05 -0.81
N ALA A 306 -9.00 -2.55 0.42
CA ALA A 306 -8.91 -3.97 0.75
C ALA A 306 -10.06 -4.37 1.65
N GLN A 307 -10.87 -5.36 1.26
CA GLN A 307 -12.04 -5.81 2.00
C GLN A 307 -11.88 -7.23 2.54
N THR A 308 -12.34 -7.45 3.77
CA THR A 308 -12.22 -8.71 4.53
C THR A 308 -13.43 -8.95 5.43
N GLY A 309 -13.37 -9.96 6.33
CA GLY A 309 -14.42 -10.26 7.29
C GLY A 309 -15.61 -11.05 6.73
N CYS A 310 -15.52 -11.52 5.49
CA CYS A 310 -16.50 -12.41 4.89
C CYS A 310 -16.31 -13.84 5.40
N GLU A 311 -17.38 -14.49 5.87
CA GLU A 311 -17.34 -15.87 6.35
C GLU A 311 -16.92 -16.85 5.25
N LYS A 312 -17.41 -16.64 4.03
CA LYS A 312 -17.15 -17.51 2.86
C LYS A 312 -15.92 -17.10 2.07
N GLY A 313 -15.33 -15.92 2.33
CA GLY A 313 -14.21 -15.39 1.57
C GLY A 313 -14.53 -15.01 0.12
N ASP A 314 -15.79 -14.78 -0.23
CA ASP A 314 -16.28 -14.45 -1.56
C ASP A 314 -17.18 -13.19 -1.59
N GLY A 315 -17.23 -12.46 -0.50
CA GLY A 315 -18.08 -11.27 -0.31
C GLY A 315 -19.53 -11.55 0.07
N LYS A 316 -19.99 -12.81 0.02
CA LYS A 316 -21.41 -13.19 0.25
C LYS A 316 -21.69 -13.73 1.66
N GLY A 317 -20.64 -13.93 2.49
CA GLY A 317 -20.79 -14.44 3.86
C GLY A 317 -20.90 -13.33 4.89
N THR A 318 -21.64 -13.57 5.96
CA THR A 318 -21.77 -12.69 7.13
C THR A 318 -21.60 -13.48 8.42
N ALA A 319 -21.52 -12.79 9.57
CA ALA A 319 -21.56 -13.44 10.90
C ALA A 319 -22.97 -13.88 11.33
N GLY A 320 -23.96 -13.83 10.44
CA GLY A 320 -25.34 -14.25 10.71
C GLY A 320 -26.23 -13.15 11.27
N TYR A 321 -25.75 -11.94 11.38
CA TYR A 321 -26.49 -10.76 11.82
C TYR A 321 -25.98 -9.50 11.12
N SER A 322 -26.74 -8.42 11.22
CA SER A 322 -26.35 -7.08 10.82
C SER A 322 -26.52 -6.08 11.96
N ILE A 323 -25.90 -4.92 11.82
CA ILE A 323 -25.95 -3.82 12.78
C ILE A 323 -26.53 -2.57 12.13
N ARG A 324 -26.94 -1.62 12.98
CA ARG A 324 -27.47 -0.32 12.54
C ARG A 324 -26.39 0.48 11.82
N PHE A 325 -26.81 1.17 10.78
CA PHE A 325 -25.97 2.12 10.03
C PHE A 325 -25.71 3.41 10.85
N GLU A 326 -24.48 3.90 10.80
CA GLU A 326 -24.05 5.10 11.55
C GLU A 326 -23.33 6.12 10.64
N GLY A 327 -23.27 5.86 9.32
CA GLY A 327 -22.53 6.70 8.38
C GLY A 327 -23.18 8.04 8.03
N ASP A 328 -24.46 8.26 8.43
CA ASP A 328 -25.22 9.49 8.24
C ASP A 328 -25.30 10.37 9.51
N ALA A 329 -24.68 9.92 10.61
CA ALA A 329 -24.63 10.71 11.83
C ALA A 329 -23.90 12.06 11.60
N PRO A 330 -24.29 13.15 12.31
CA PRO A 330 -23.58 14.42 12.22
C PRO A 330 -22.08 14.33 12.55
N THR A 331 -21.69 13.35 13.37
CA THR A 331 -20.31 13.05 13.76
C THR A 331 -19.62 12.06 12.84
N ALA A 332 -20.32 11.57 11.80
CA ALA A 332 -19.78 10.53 10.91
C ALA A 332 -18.46 10.95 10.26
N ARG A 333 -17.44 10.12 10.43
CA ARG A 333 -16.11 10.32 9.87
C ARG A 333 -16.09 10.11 8.35
N ARG A 334 -15.10 10.69 7.68
CA ARG A 334 -14.90 10.59 6.25
C ARG A 334 -13.82 9.57 5.90
N HIS A 335 -13.87 9.09 4.66
CA HIS A 335 -12.91 8.09 4.19
C HIS A 335 -11.61 8.76 3.75
N PHE A 336 -10.54 8.45 4.47
CA PHE A 336 -9.17 8.79 4.11
C PHE A 336 -8.32 7.52 4.07
N ARG A 337 -7.08 7.64 3.57
CA ARG A 337 -6.17 6.50 3.57
C ARG A 337 -6.04 5.89 4.97
N GLY A 338 -6.20 4.57 5.04
CA GLY A 338 -6.17 3.81 6.28
C GLY A 338 -7.47 3.83 7.10
N SER A 339 -8.54 4.51 6.65
CA SER A 339 -9.85 4.41 7.30
C SER A 339 -10.42 3.00 7.21
N LEU A 340 -10.96 2.50 8.33
CA LEU A 340 -11.72 1.26 8.40
C LEU A 340 -13.21 1.59 8.30
N ALA A 341 -13.92 0.94 7.37
CA ALA A 341 -15.34 1.19 7.19
C ALA A 341 -16.16 -0.10 6.99
N ILE A 342 -17.39 -0.09 7.50
CA ILE A 342 -18.37 -1.17 7.29
C ILE A 342 -19.15 -0.86 6.02
N PRO A 343 -19.07 -1.72 4.99
CA PRO A 343 -19.86 -1.57 3.79
C PRO A 343 -21.33 -1.91 4.06
N VAL A 344 -22.22 -1.25 3.32
CA VAL A 344 -23.63 -1.65 3.24
C VAL A 344 -23.92 -2.26 1.88
N GLY A 345 -24.86 -3.21 1.84
CA GLY A 345 -25.28 -3.85 0.61
C GLY A 345 -26.19 -2.97 -0.24
N ILE A 346 -26.41 -3.41 -1.48
CA ILE A 346 -27.42 -2.83 -2.36
C ILE A 346 -28.58 -3.83 -2.42
N ASP A 347 -29.79 -3.35 -2.19
CA ASP A 347 -30.99 -4.12 -2.38
C ASP A 347 -31.16 -4.45 -3.87
N ALA A 348 -31.26 -5.74 -4.19
CA ALA A 348 -31.25 -6.22 -5.56
C ALA A 348 -32.53 -5.85 -6.33
N GLU A 349 -33.64 -5.60 -5.67
CA GLU A 349 -34.93 -5.29 -6.29
C GLU A 349 -35.06 -3.78 -6.56
N THR A 350 -34.61 -2.96 -5.60
CA THR A 350 -34.79 -1.51 -5.66
C THR A 350 -33.56 -0.75 -6.13
N GLY A 351 -32.40 -1.39 -6.16
CA GLY A 351 -31.11 -0.75 -6.45
C GLY A 351 -30.65 0.27 -5.40
N LYS A 352 -31.35 0.35 -4.26
CA LYS A 352 -31.03 1.29 -3.17
C LYS A 352 -30.07 0.66 -2.16
N LEU A 353 -29.36 1.51 -1.43
CA LEU A 353 -28.54 1.06 -0.30
C LEU A 353 -29.44 0.46 0.79
N ASN A 354 -29.09 -0.75 1.22
CA ASN A 354 -29.69 -1.39 2.41
C ASN A 354 -28.82 -1.00 3.62
N LEU A 355 -29.14 0.13 4.25
CA LEU A 355 -28.29 0.75 5.26
C LEU A 355 -28.00 -0.17 6.44
N ASP A 356 -28.98 -0.93 6.95
CA ASP A 356 -28.79 -1.83 8.10
C ASP A 356 -28.32 -3.24 7.70
N SER A 357 -27.62 -3.37 6.57
CA SER A 357 -27.02 -4.62 6.10
C SER A 357 -25.55 -4.81 6.51
N GLY A 358 -24.92 -3.79 7.08
CA GLY A 358 -23.57 -3.86 7.59
C GLY A 358 -23.43 -4.92 8.69
N GLY A 359 -22.28 -5.58 8.80
CA GLY A 359 -22.07 -6.66 9.78
C GLY A 359 -20.60 -6.93 10.02
N SER A 360 -20.16 -8.16 9.75
CA SER A 360 -18.79 -8.59 10.01
C SER A 360 -17.77 -8.13 8.96
N GLN A 361 -18.22 -7.81 7.77
CA GLN A 361 -17.31 -7.36 6.72
C GLN A 361 -16.88 -5.91 6.96
N PHE A 362 -15.60 -5.62 6.71
CA PHE A 362 -15.07 -4.27 6.69
C PHE A 362 -14.04 -4.13 5.58
N TYR A 363 -13.79 -2.91 5.17
CA TYR A 363 -12.69 -2.60 4.27
C TYR A 363 -11.77 -1.52 4.86
N ILE A 364 -10.55 -1.48 4.33
CA ILE A 364 -9.56 -0.46 4.61
C ILE A 364 -9.39 0.37 3.34
N ALA A 365 -9.59 1.67 3.42
CA ALA A 365 -9.46 2.58 2.29
C ALA A 365 -7.98 2.79 1.92
N PHE A 366 -7.65 2.69 0.64
CA PHE A 366 -6.29 2.96 0.13
C PHE A 366 -6.07 4.44 -0.20
N SER A 367 -7.14 5.17 -0.39
CA SER A 367 -7.13 6.60 -0.73
C SER A 367 -8.37 7.30 -0.15
N PRO A 368 -8.49 8.62 -0.21
CA PRO A 368 -9.74 9.30 0.08
C PRO A 368 -10.87 8.83 -0.85
N LEU A 369 -12.02 8.45 -0.28
CA LEU A 369 -13.16 7.87 -1.01
C LEU A 369 -14.43 8.71 -0.82
N LEU A 370 -14.39 9.97 -1.26
CA LEU A 370 -15.49 10.94 -1.08
C LEU A 370 -16.85 10.41 -1.58
N PHE A 371 -16.85 9.58 -2.63
CA PHE A 371 -18.09 9.07 -3.26
C PHE A 371 -18.85 8.05 -2.41
N VAL A 372 -18.25 7.50 -1.33
CA VAL A 372 -18.89 6.60 -0.36
C VAL A 372 -19.10 7.25 1.01
N ASP A 373 -18.70 8.50 1.18
CA ASP A 373 -18.98 9.28 2.40
C ASP A 373 -20.49 9.41 2.62
N GLY A 374 -20.95 9.16 3.85
CA GLY A 374 -22.37 9.13 4.19
C GLY A 374 -23.14 7.91 3.69
N LYS A 375 -22.48 6.95 3.04
CA LYS A 375 -23.07 5.71 2.53
C LYS A 375 -22.54 4.47 3.24
N HIS A 376 -21.31 4.53 3.76
CA HIS A 376 -20.70 3.49 4.57
C HIS A 376 -20.27 4.09 5.91
N THR A 377 -20.19 3.28 6.96
CA THR A 377 -19.82 3.74 8.29
C THR A 377 -18.31 3.63 8.49
N VAL A 378 -17.62 4.76 8.57
CA VAL A 378 -16.21 4.80 9.00
C VAL A 378 -16.19 4.70 10.53
N PHE A 379 -15.54 3.65 11.06
CA PHE A 379 -15.51 3.36 12.49
C PHE A 379 -14.10 3.33 13.11
N GLY A 380 -13.06 3.55 12.31
CA GLY A 380 -11.68 3.56 12.79
C GLY A 380 -10.68 3.93 11.72
N ARG A 381 -9.42 3.97 12.12
CA ARG A 381 -8.29 4.22 11.22
C ARG A 381 -7.06 3.41 11.61
N ILE A 382 -6.18 3.15 10.66
CA ILE A 382 -4.83 2.69 10.95
C ILE A 382 -4.04 3.85 11.56
N VAL A 383 -3.39 3.61 12.70
CA VAL A 383 -2.51 4.58 13.38
C VAL A 383 -1.03 4.17 13.34
N ARG A 384 -0.75 2.95 12.91
CA ARG A 384 0.60 2.43 12.77
C ARG A 384 0.71 1.49 11.58
N ASN A 385 1.72 1.70 10.73
CA ASN A 385 2.13 0.83 9.65
C ASN A 385 1.08 0.75 8.50
N VAL A 386 0.58 1.91 8.08
CA VAL A 386 -0.38 2.01 6.95
C VAL A 386 0.21 1.53 5.63
N GLU A 387 1.53 1.57 5.49
CA GLU A 387 2.30 1.17 4.30
C GLU A 387 2.10 -0.33 3.95
N PHE A 388 1.63 -1.14 4.90
CA PHE A 388 1.33 -2.55 4.63
C PHE A 388 0.28 -2.73 3.53
N LEU A 389 -0.58 -1.72 3.32
CA LEU A 389 -1.63 -1.75 2.30
C LEU A 389 -1.06 -2.01 0.90
N GLY A 390 0.09 -1.40 0.58
CA GLY A 390 0.80 -1.62 -0.67
C GLY A 390 1.47 -3.00 -0.82
N LEU A 391 1.46 -3.83 0.23
CA LEU A 391 1.97 -5.19 0.21
C LEU A 391 0.88 -6.23 -0.02
N LEU A 392 -0.40 -5.85 0.10
CA LEU A 392 -1.53 -6.75 -0.12
C LEU A 392 -1.63 -7.10 -1.60
N ARG A 393 -1.83 -8.38 -1.87
CA ARG A 393 -2.02 -8.86 -3.23
C ARG A 393 -3.34 -8.39 -3.80
N GLN A 394 -3.30 -7.76 -4.97
CA GLN A 394 -4.50 -7.42 -5.72
C GLN A 394 -5.25 -8.69 -6.13
N ILE A 395 -6.53 -8.77 -5.79
CA ILE A 395 -7.37 -9.94 -6.02
C ILE A 395 -8.86 -9.53 -5.98
N ASP A 396 -9.69 -10.23 -6.75
CA ASP A 396 -11.14 -10.11 -6.69
C ASP A 396 -11.80 -11.49 -6.64
N MET A 397 -12.07 -11.97 -5.42
CA MET A 397 -12.74 -13.26 -5.19
C MET A 397 -14.26 -13.16 -5.32
N THR A 398 -14.81 -11.95 -5.50
CA THR A 398 -16.25 -11.74 -5.75
C THR A 398 -16.62 -12.07 -7.19
N ASP A 399 -15.67 -11.91 -8.12
CA ASP A 399 -15.81 -12.33 -9.52
C ASP A 399 -15.55 -13.84 -9.65
N GLU A 400 -16.54 -14.58 -10.12
CA GLU A 400 -16.45 -16.05 -10.25
C GLU A 400 -15.43 -16.48 -11.32
N GLN A 401 -15.22 -15.68 -12.35
CA GLN A 401 -14.25 -16.00 -13.41
C GLN A 401 -12.82 -15.73 -12.92
N GLU A 402 -12.60 -14.62 -12.23
CA GLU A 402 -11.30 -14.31 -11.61
C GLU A 402 -10.97 -15.34 -10.53
N ARG A 403 -11.92 -15.72 -9.70
CA ARG A 403 -11.76 -16.74 -8.67
C ARG A 403 -11.36 -18.10 -9.24
N LYS A 404 -11.97 -18.54 -10.34
CA LYS A 404 -11.64 -19.81 -11.01
C LYS A 404 -10.28 -19.81 -11.71
N LYS A 405 -9.81 -18.63 -12.16
CA LYS A 405 -8.49 -18.47 -12.81
C LYS A 405 -7.37 -18.24 -11.82
N SER A 406 -7.69 -17.79 -10.62
CA SER A 406 -6.68 -17.44 -9.61
C SER A 406 -6.11 -18.68 -8.97
N GLU A 407 -4.85 -19.00 -9.29
CA GLU A 407 -4.02 -19.97 -8.55
C GLU A 407 -3.47 -19.37 -7.24
N SER A 408 -3.75 -18.10 -6.98
CA SER A 408 -3.16 -17.33 -5.91
C SER A 408 -4.00 -17.38 -4.63
N THR A 409 -3.37 -17.69 -3.50
CA THR A 409 -4.00 -17.60 -2.18
C THR A 409 -4.10 -16.12 -1.76
N PRO A 410 -5.28 -15.63 -1.35
CA PRO A 410 -5.44 -14.30 -0.80
C PRO A 410 -4.58 -14.08 0.45
N ASP A 411 -4.13 -12.85 0.67
CA ASP A 411 -3.61 -12.45 1.96
C ASP A 411 -4.72 -12.50 3.01
N SER A 412 -4.38 -12.69 4.29
CA SER A 412 -5.37 -12.92 5.33
C SER A 412 -4.96 -12.28 6.66
N ILE A 413 -5.95 -12.08 7.51
CA ILE A 413 -5.75 -11.79 8.93
C ILE A 413 -5.29 -13.09 9.59
N VAL A 414 -4.14 -13.05 10.27
CA VAL A 414 -3.62 -14.19 11.05
C VAL A 414 -4.27 -14.21 12.43
N THR A 415 -4.25 -13.05 13.10
CA THR A 415 -4.91 -12.85 14.40
C THR A 415 -5.25 -11.37 14.60
N ALA A 416 -6.20 -11.10 15.48
CA ALA A 416 -6.51 -9.74 15.92
C ALA A 416 -6.65 -9.74 17.45
N LYS A 417 -6.17 -8.68 18.11
CA LYS A 417 -6.14 -8.55 19.56
C LYS A 417 -6.48 -7.13 19.99
N VAL A 418 -7.40 -7.00 20.94
CA VAL A 418 -7.71 -5.73 21.60
C VAL A 418 -6.51 -5.34 22.49
N LEU A 419 -5.91 -4.18 22.21
CA LEU A 419 -4.80 -3.63 23.00
C LEU A 419 -5.31 -2.74 24.13
N ARG A 420 -6.36 -1.97 23.86
CA ARG A 420 -6.99 -1.04 24.77
C ARG A 420 -8.47 -0.94 24.43
N LYS A 421 -9.32 -0.86 25.44
CA LYS A 421 -10.76 -0.56 25.33
C LYS A 421 -11.21 0.20 26.59
N ARG A 422 -12.39 0.84 26.51
CA ARG A 422 -13.02 1.49 27.68
C ARG A 422 -13.61 0.45 28.61
N ASP A 423 -13.94 0.84 29.85
CA ASP A 423 -14.42 -0.07 30.88
C ASP A 423 -15.94 -0.27 30.79
N HIS A 424 -16.35 -0.99 29.72
CA HIS A 424 -17.73 -1.49 29.55
C HIS A 424 -17.74 -2.71 28.61
N GLU A 425 -18.89 -3.38 28.53
CA GLU A 425 -19.09 -4.52 27.65
C GLU A 425 -19.30 -4.04 26.20
N TYR A 426 -18.53 -4.61 25.27
CA TYR A 426 -18.67 -4.39 23.82
C TYR A 426 -19.54 -5.51 23.22
N ARG A 427 -20.83 -5.27 23.16
CA ARG A 427 -21.80 -6.21 22.59
C ARG A 427 -22.72 -5.44 21.64
N PRO A 428 -22.67 -5.68 20.32
CA PRO A 428 -23.51 -4.94 19.39
C PRO A 428 -24.97 -5.33 19.54
N THR A 429 -25.86 -4.40 19.20
CA THR A 429 -27.30 -4.63 19.08
C THR A 429 -27.63 -5.03 17.64
N PRO A 430 -28.00 -6.29 17.36
CA PRO A 430 -28.36 -6.67 16.00
C PRO A 430 -29.58 -5.90 15.48
N ALA A 431 -29.44 -5.31 14.29
CA ALA A 431 -30.56 -4.77 13.53
C ALA A 431 -31.37 -5.91 12.90
N LEU A 432 -30.69 -6.93 12.36
CA LEU A 432 -31.27 -8.15 11.81
C LEU A 432 -30.45 -9.36 12.26
N GLY A 433 -31.09 -10.51 12.42
CA GLY A 433 -30.44 -11.75 12.83
C GLY A 433 -30.21 -11.85 14.33
N LYS A 434 -29.29 -12.70 14.75
CA LYS A 434 -28.95 -12.93 16.18
C LYS A 434 -27.43 -13.09 16.31
N LEU A 435 -26.89 -12.59 17.42
CA LEU A 435 -25.52 -12.87 17.78
C LEU A 435 -25.26 -14.37 17.90
N PRO A 436 -24.11 -14.88 17.45
CA PRO A 436 -23.69 -16.25 17.71
C PRO A 436 -23.68 -16.50 19.23
N ARG A 437 -24.01 -17.73 19.63
CA ARG A 437 -24.00 -18.17 21.03
C ARG A 437 -22.61 -18.44 21.52
#